data_6eb15602d5eae172c64aa04c9f5c832b
#
_entry.id   6eb15602d5eae172c64aa04c9f5c832b
#
_cell.length_a   1.000
_cell.length_b   1.000
_cell.length_c   1.000
_cell.angle_alpha   90.00
_cell.angle_beta   90.00
_cell.angle_gamma   90.00
#
_symmetry.space_group_name_H-M   'P 1'
#
loop_
_entity.id
_entity.type
_entity.pdbx_description
1 polymer ?
#
loop_
_entity_poly.entity_id
_entity_poly.type
_entity_poly.pdbx_seq_one_letter_code
_entity_poly.pdbx_strand_id
1 'polypeptide(L)'
;EDLFDPCHPCSKKNIMADISSNFLGIRSPNPYWLASAPPTDKKYNVKRALDAGWGGIVWKTLGSQIKNVSSRYSAVDFNGTKMMGFNNIELISDRPLEINLREISEIVKEYPDRAMIVSLMADNNKKSWHELIKQTEDTGAHGIELNFGCPHGMTERGMGAAVGQDPEIACMVVEWVMEAATIPVITKLTPNVHSVVPTGRSVVKAGSNALSLINTIQSVTGVDLDTLVPNPYVAGKSVFGGYCGPAVKPIALKFLTTIAQDEVTNKVPISGIGGVSTWKDAVEFMLLGASNVQVCTAVMKYGFRIIDDLCEGLNNWMDEKGFKTLNDFIGKSVPTITHWEDLDINYHHIAKIHQDKCIHCGLCYIACEDASHQSISLEYGKPYNTYTVKDEECVGCNLCKLVCPVDNCITMEEHRVAPEYLNWIEFQKRGLPLNDH
;
A
#
# COMPACT_ATOMS: atom_id res chain seq x y z
N GLU A 1 -56.66 27.50 -10.15
CA GLU A 1 -56.20 27.61 -11.56
C GLU A 1 -54.71 27.62 -11.54
N ASP A 2 -54.19 26.53 -11.90
CA ASP A 2 -52.90 26.01 -12.30
C ASP A 2 -51.69 26.95 -12.29
N LEU A 3 -50.78 26.69 -11.35
CA LEU A 3 -49.40 27.08 -11.39
C LEU A 3 -48.51 25.95 -10.84
N PHE A 4 -48.29 24.91 -11.65
CA PHE A 4 -47.20 23.97 -11.49
C PHE A 4 -46.47 23.84 -12.83
N ASP A 5 -45.38 24.61 -12.96
CA ASP A 5 -44.37 24.41 -13.96
C ASP A 5 -43.34 23.42 -13.39
N PRO A 6 -43.24 22.18 -13.86
CA PRO A 6 -42.20 21.27 -13.41
C PRO A 6 -40.91 21.61 -14.13
N CYS A 7 -40.04 22.29 -13.42
CA CYS A 7 -38.63 22.40 -13.78
C CYS A 7 -38.07 20.99 -14.06
N HIS A 8 -37.90 20.67 -15.35
CA HIS A 8 -37.14 19.49 -15.75
C HIS A 8 -35.72 19.59 -15.22
N PRO A 9 -35.26 18.63 -14.39
CA PRO A 9 -33.85 18.48 -14.18
C PRO A 9 -33.27 18.00 -15.51
N CYS A 10 -32.46 18.86 -16.09
CA CYS A 10 -31.59 18.52 -17.21
C CYS A 10 -30.83 17.26 -16.82
N SER A 11 -31.21 16.11 -17.36
CA SER A 11 -30.47 14.87 -17.22
C SER A 11 -29.16 15.03 -17.98
N LYS A 12 -28.14 15.61 -17.31
CA LYS A 12 -26.76 15.36 -17.71
C LYS A 12 -26.60 13.85 -17.65
N LYS A 13 -26.50 13.19 -18.78
CA LYS A 13 -25.96 11.83 -18.84
C LYS A 13 -24.59 11.92 -18.16
N ASN A 14 -24.52 11.51 -16.90
CA ASN A 14 -23.25 11.30 -16.23
C ASN A 14 -22.54 10.22 -17.04
N ILE A 15 -21.60 10.62 -17.86
CA ILE A 15 -20.63 9.70 -18.44
C ILE A 15 -19.80 9.28 -17.22
N MET A 16 -20.04 8.09 -16.69
CA MET A 16 -19.22 7.52 -15.62
C MET A 16 -17.77 7.51 -16.08
N ALA A 17 -16.86 7.82 -15.15
CA ALA A 17 -15.43 7.76 -15.43
C ALA A 17 -15.02 6.35 -15.88
N ASP A 18 -14.05 6.28 -16.78
CA ASP A 18 -13.50 4.99 -17.23
C ASP A 18 -12.40 4.55 -16.26
N ILE A 19 -12.72 3.52 -15.45
CA ILE A 19 -11.77 2.89 -14.52
C ILE A 19 -11.01 1.70 -15.13
N SER A 20 -11.16 1.45 -16.44
CA SER A 20 -10.37 0.40 -17.08
C SER A 20 -8.88 0.69 -16.98
N SER A 21 -8.09 -0.38 -16.82
CA SER A 21 -6.63 -0.30 -16.71
C SER A 21 -5.97 -0.95 -17.91
N ASN A 22 -4.86 -0.37 -18.34
CA ASN A 22 -3.95 -0.96 -19.31
C ASN A 22 -2.54 -0.97 -18.72
N PHE A 23 -2.12 -2.14 -18.23
CA PHE A 23 -0.81 -2.34 -17.63
C PHE A 23 0.06 -3.19 -18.55
N LEU A 24 1.08 -2.60 -19.17
CA LEU A 24 1.96 -3.28 -20.15
C LEU A 24 1.22 -3.86 -21.38
N GLY A 25 0.15 -3.22 -21.83
CA GLY A 25 -0.71 -3.76 -22.90
C GLY A 25 -1.76 -4.77 -22.42
N ILE A 26 -1.68 -5.20 -21.17
CA ILE A 26 -2.65 -6.10 -20.54
C ILE A 26 -3.85 -5.26 -20.06
N ARG A 27 -4.98 -5.46 -20.73
CA ARG A 27 -6.22 -4.73 -20.41
C ARG A 27 -6.99 -5.43 -19.29
N SER A 28 -7.62 -4.64 -18.43
CA SER A 28 -8.55 -5.13 -17.40
C SER A 28 -9.67 -4.10 -17.17
N PRO A 29 -10.89 -4.52 -16.78
CA PRO A 29 -12.05 -3.64 -16.65
C PRO A 29 -11.93 -2.65 -15.48
N ASN A 30 -11.02 -2.87 -14.56
CA ASN A 30 -10.69 -1.99 -13.44
C ASN A 30 -9.25 -2.22 -12.97
N PRO A 31 -8.68 -1.29 -12.16
CA PRO A 31 -7.28 -1.37 -11.74
C PRO A 31 -7.02 -2.33 -10.56
N TYR A 32 -8.04 -3.02 -10.07
CA TYR A 32 -7.94 -3.90 -8.90
C TYR A 32 -7.62 -5.32 -9.31
N TRP A 33 -6.43 -5.78 -8.96
CA TRP A 33 -6.00 -7.16 -9.16
C TRP A 33 -5.85 -7.87 -7.81
N LEU A 34 -6.00 -9.19 -7.79
CA LEU A 34 -5.62 -9.97 -6.62
C LEU A 34 -4.12 -10.27 -6.63
N ALA A 35 -3.45 -10.02 -5.52
CA ALA A 35 -2.05 -10.33 -5.34
C ALA A 35 -1.81 -11.85 -5.26
N SER A 36 -0.60 -12.26 -5.64
CA SER A 36 -0.11 -13.64 -5.47
C SER A 36 -0.13 -14.06 -4.00
N ALA A 37 -1.13 -14.86 -3.60
CA ALA A 37 -1.42 -15.21 -2.22
C ALA A 37 -2.44 -16.37 -2.14
N PRO A 38 -2.86 -16.84 -0.96
CA PRO A 38 -3.88 -17.89 -0.82
C PRO A 38 -5.17 -17.70 -1.63
N PRO A 39 -5.72 -16.48 -1.79
CA PRO A 39 -6.92 -16.28 -2.61
C PRO A 39 -6.75 -16.64 -4.09
N THR A 40 -5.51 -16.72 -4.59
CA THR A 40 -5.20 -16.97 -6.00
C THR A 40 -4.51 -18.33 -6.24
N ASP A 41 -4.62 -19.28 -5.31
CA ASP A 41 -3.92 -20.57 -5.36
C ASP A 41 -4.71 -21.69 -6.11
N LYS A 42 -5.98 -21.45 -6.46
CA LYS A 42 -6.85 -22.47 -7.06
C LYS A 42 -7.82 -21.86 -8.05
N LYS A 43 -8.10 -22.58 -9.13
CA LYS A 43 -9.16 -22.23 -10.11
C LYS A 43 -10.47 -21.87 -9.42
N TYR A 44 -10.89 -22.63 -8.40
CA TYR A 44 -12.15 -22.39 -7.67
C TYR A 44 -12.21 -20.98 -7.07
N ASN A 45 -11.14 -20.54 -6.41
CA ASN A 45 -11.09 -19.21 -5.81
C ASN A 45 -10.98 -18.11 -6.86
N VAL A 46 -10.11 -18.31 -7.85
CA VAL A 46 -9.87 -17.36 -8.96
C VAL A 46 -11.14 -17.12 -9.75
N LYS A 47 -11.88 -18.18 -10.11
CA LYS A 47 -13.16 -18.06 -10.78
C LYS A 47 -14.15 -17.21 -9.99
N ARG A 48 -14.32 -17.48 -8.70
CA ARG A 48 -15.20 -16.68 -7.83
C ARG A 48 -14.80 -15.21 -7.73
N ALA A 49 -13.49 -14.93 -7.76
CA ALA A 49 -13.00 -13.56 -7.76
C ALA A 49 -13.34 -12.85 -9.09
N LEU A 50 -13.09 -13.50 -10.21
CA LEU A 50 -13.39 -12.94 -11.54
C LEU A 50 -14.90 -12.76 -11.75
N ASP A 51 -15.71 -13.71 -11.30
CA ASP A 51 -17.18 -13.62 -11.29
C ASP A 51 -17.68 -12.45 -10.42
N ALA A 52 -16.99 -12.14 -9.34
CA ALA A 52 -17.28 -10.98 -8.48
C ALA A 52 -16.89 -9.63 -9.12
N GLY A 53 -16.07 -9.62 -10.19
CA GLY A 53 -15.72 -8.39 -10.91
C GLY A 53 -14.25 -7.93 -10.78
N TRP A 54 -13.36 -8.73 -10.17
CA TRP A 54 -11.93 -8.40 -10.12
C TRP A 54 -11.32 -8.24 -11.51
N GLY A 55 -10.54 -7.16 -11.71
CA GLY A 55 -9.95 -6.83 -13.01
C GLY A 55 -8.84 -7.79 -13.44
N GLY A 56 -8.14 -8.37 -12.49
CA GLY A 56 -7.04 -9.29 -12.77
C GLY A 56 -6.61 -10.13 -11.58
N ILE A 57 -5.76 -11.09 -11.87
CA ILE A 57 -5.23 -12.08 -10.92
C ILE A 57 -3.73 -12.17 -11.08
N VAL A 58 -3.00 -12.14 -9.99
CA VAL A 58 -1.62 -12.65 -9.92
C VAL A 58 -1.69 -14.01 -9.23
N TRP A 59 -1.53 -15.08 -10.02
CA TRP A 59 -1.59 -16.46 -9.51
C TRP A 59 -0.53 -16.68 -8.44
N LYS A 60 -0.89 -17.45 -7.39
CA LYS A 60 0.04 -17.75 -6.29
C LYS A 60 1.35 -18.33 -6.82
N THR A 61 2.45 -17.86 -6.26
CA THR A 61 3.81 -18.17 -6.74
C THR A 61 4.02 -19.66 -6.98
N LEU A 62 4.43 -19.99 -8.20
CA LEU A 62 4.81 -21.32 -8.65
C LEU A 62 6.32 -21.50 -8.62
N GLY A 63 6.77 -22.71 -8.38
CA GLY A 63 8.17 -23.11 -8.34
C GLY A 63 8.30 -24.57 -7.97
N SER A 64 9.45 -24.95 -7.42
CA SER A 64 9.65 -26.31 -6.92
C SER A 64 8.64 -26.61 -5.81
N GLN A 65 7.98 -27.75 -5.90
CA GLN A 65 6.97 -28.15 -4.92
C GLN A 65 7.54 -28.20 -3.51
N ILE A 66 6.80 -27.60 -2.58
CA ILE A 66 7.14 -27.50 -1.17
C ILE A 66 5.99 -28.01 -0.31
N LYS A 67 6.25 -28.18 0.99
CA LYS A 67 5.20 -28.46 1.97
C LYS A 67 5.07 -27.27 2.92
N ASN A 68 3.88 -26.71 3.01
CA ASN A 68 3.57 -25.65 3.98
C ASN A 68 3.34 -26.23 5.38
N VAL A 69 3.60 -25.38 6.39
CA VAL A 69 3.36 -25.72 7.81
C VAL A 69 1.90 -25.52 8.19
N SER A 70 1.47 -26.15 9.30
CA SER A 70 0.20 -25.88 9.96
C SER A 70 0.34 -24.73 10.95
N SER A 71 -0.77 -24.03 11.25
CA SER A 71 -0.78 -22.86 12.15
C SER A 71 0.09 -21.71 11.61
N ARG A 72 -0.11 -21.35 10.34
CA ARG A 72 0.77 -20.47 9.56
C ARG A 72 0.44 -18.98 9.64
N TYR A 73 -0.63 -18.58 10.33
CA TYR A 73 -1.10 -17.21 10.39
C TYR A 73 -1.16 -16.68 11.82
N SER A 74 -0.86 -15.41 11.97
CA SER A 74 -1.12 -14.64 13.19
C SER A 74 -1.55 -13.21 12.82
N ALA A 75 -2.16 -12.49 13.76
CA ALA A 75 -2.66 -11.16 13.52
C ALA A 75 -2.41 -10.23 14.71
N VAL A 76 -2.36 -8.94 14.43
CA VAL A 76 -2.40 -7.86 15.41
C VAL A 76 -3.74 -7.16 15.27
N ASP A 77 -4.49 -7.11 16.34
CA ASP A 77 -5.74 -6.35 16.44
C ASP A 77 -5.44 -5.00 17.10
N PHE A 78 -6.15 -3.98 16.72
CA PHE A 78 -6.00 -2.66 17.32
C PHE A 78 -7.35 -1.95 17.47
N ASN A 79 -7.65 -1.48 18.67
CA ASN A 79 -8.84 -0.70 18.99
C ASN A 79 -10.15 -1.28 18.40
N GLY A 80 -10.38 -2.56 18.63
CA GLY A 80 -11.55 -3.28 18.11
C GLY A 80 -11.48 -3.68 16.63
N THR A 81 -10.49 -3.19 15.88
CA THR A 81 -10.27 -3.58 14.49
C THR A 81 -9.47 -4.87 14.43
N LYS A 82 -10.13 -5.95 13.97
CA LYS A 82 -9.49 -7.24 13.74
C LYS A 82 -8.57 -7.21 12.54
N MET A 83 -7.43 -7.91 12.63
CA MET A 83 -6.46 -8.05 11.55
C MET A 83 -5.97 -6.68 11.01
N MET A 84 -5.71 -5.72 11.90
CA MET A 84 -5.05 -4.46 11.52
C MET A 84 -3.66 -4.74 10.91
N GLY A 85 -2.93 -5.69 11.49
CA GLY A 85 -1.77 -6.32 10.92
C GLY A 85 -1.97 -7.83 10.81
N PHE A 86 -1.43 -8.44 9.76
CA PHE A 86 -1.53 -9.87 9.49
C PHE A 86 -0.16 -10.44 9.13
N ASN A 87 0.24 -11.50 9.80
CA ASN A 87 1.51 -12.17 9.56
C ASN A 87 1.28 -13.59 9.04
N ASN A 88 2.09 -13.98 8.08
CA ASN A 88 2.08 -15.33 7.55
C ASN A 88 3.49 -15.90 7.45
N ILE A 89 3.59 -17.22 7.66
CA ILE A 89 4.77 -18.04 7.38
C ILE A 89 4.47 -19.05 6.27
N GLU A 90 3.51 -18.73 5.41
CA GLU A 90 3.13 -19.52 4.26
C GLU A 90 4.13 -19.33 3.12
N LEU A 91 4.52 -20.43 2.52
CA LEU A 91 5.43 -20.44 1.37
C LEU A 91 4.66 -20.35 0.04
N ILE A 92 5.35 -20.59 -1.07
CA ILE A 92 4.78 -20.66 -2.42
C ILE A 92 3.72 -21.77 -2.52
N SER A 93 3.11 -21.99 -3.69
CA SER A 93 2.10 -23.04 -3.86
C SER A 93 2.67 -24.42 -3.51
N ASP A 94 1.94 -25.18 -2.69
CA ASP A 94 2.27 -26.58 -2.31
C ASP A 94 1.58 -27.61 -3.23
N ARG A 95 0.85 -27.12 -4.25
CA ARG A 95 0.17 -27.94 -5.24
C ARG A 95 1.11 -28.33 -6.38
N PRO A 96 0.91 -29.49 -7.02
CA PRO A 96 1.67 -29.89 -8.19
C PRO A 96 1.66 -28.82 -9.29
N LEU A 97 2.81 -28.58 -9.90
CA LEU A 97 2.98 -27.55 -10.94
C LEU A 97 2.02 -27.77 -12.11
N GLU A 98 1.89 -28.98 -12.58
CA GLU A 98 1.07 -29.36 -13.74
C GLU A 98 -0.43 -29.07 -13.49
N ILE A 99 -0.89 -29.23 -12.25
CA ILE A 99 -2.27 -28.89 -11.88
C ILE A 99 -2.48 -27.38 -11.96
N ASN A 100 -1.54 -26.59 -11.43
CA ASN A 100 -1.61 -25.14 -11.50
C ASN A 100 -1.60 -24.65 -12.95
N LEU A 101 -0.66 -25.12 -13.77
CA LEU A 101 -0.54 -24.71 -15.18
C LEU A 101 -1.82 -25.03 -15.98
N ARG A 102 -2.41 -26.22 -15.78
CA ARG A 102 -3.69 -26.58 -16.39
C ARG A 102 -4.82 -25.64 -15.97
N GLU A 103 -4.96 -25.36 -14.66
CA GLU A 103 -5.98 -24.48 -14.12
C GLU A 103 -5.83 -23.03 -14.63
N ILE A 104 -4.60 -22.53 -14.75
CA ILE A 104 -4.30 -21.22 -15.35
C ILE A 104 -4.80 -21.18 -16.80
N SER A 105 -4.43 -22.18 -17.62
CA SER A 105 -4.86 -22.24 -19.02
C SER A 105 -6.38 -22.31 -19.18
N GLU A 106 -7.07 -22.99 -18.26
CA GLU A 106 -8.53 -23.03 -18.25
C GLU A 106 -9.14 -21.66 -17.94
N ILE A 107 -8.59 -20.93 -16.94
CA ILE A 107 -9.06 -19.59 -16.55
C ILE A 107 -8.80 -18.56 -17.66
N VAL A 108 -7.63 -18.57 -18.28
CA VAL A 108 -7.30 -17.65 -19.38
C VAL A 108 -8.33 -17.77 -20.52
N LYS A 109 -8.74 -18.99 -20.86
CA LYS A 109 -9.75 -19.24 -21.90
C LYS A 109 -11.17 -18.82 -21.48
N GLU A 110 -11.49 -18.99 -20.19
CA GLU A 110 -12.83 -18.69 -19.65
C GLU A 110 -13.03 -17.18 -19.43
N TYR A 111 -11.93 -16.43 -19.15
CA TYR A 111 -11.97 -14.99 -18.83
C TYR A 111 -10.96 -14.18 -19.69
N PRO A 112 -11.18 -14.07 -20.99
CA PRO A 112 -10.22 -13.44 -21.91
C PRO A 112 -10.07 -11.92 -21.74
N ASP A 113 -10.98 -11.28 -21.02
CA ASP A 113 -11.01 -9.84 -20.72
C ASP A 113 -10.42 -9.50 -19.34
N ARG A 114 -9.84 -10.46 -18.65
CA ARG A 114 -9.21 -10.29 -17.33
C ARG A 114 -7.70 -10.48 -17.41
N ALA A 115 -6.98 -9.68 -16.65
CA ALA A 115 -5.53 -9.85 -16.52
C ALA A 115 -5.21 -11.16 -15.79
N MET A 116 -4.36 -12.00 -16.39
CA MET A 116 -3.82 -13.20 -15.76
C MET A 116 -2.30 -13.14 -15.73
N ILE A 117 -1.74 -12.90 -14.57
CA ILE A 117 -0.31 -12.88 -14.30
C ILE A 117 0.06 -14.11 -13.48
N VAL A 118 1.20 -14.72 -13.75
CA VAL A 118 1.68 -15.87 -12.97
C VAL A 118 2.91 -15.47 -12.18
N SER A 119 2.84 -15.60 -10.87
CA SER A 119 3.99 -15.34 -10.00
C SER A 119 4.92 -16.55 -9.98
N LEU A 120 6.21 -16.31 -10.16
CA LEU A 120 7.23 -17.35 -10.28
C LEU A 120 8.37 -17.16 -9.28
N MET A 121 8.92 -18.28 -8.81
CA MET A 121 10.14 -18.34 -8.02
C MET A 121 10.89 -19.63 -8.33
N ALA A 122 12.14 -19.53 -8.72
CA ALA A 122 13.02 -20.68 -8.93
C ALA A 122 14.33 -20.51 -8.17
N ASP A 123 15.11 -21.56 -8.11
CA ASP A 123 16.48 -21.54 -7.60
C ASP A 123 17.38 -20.64 -8.48
N ASN A 124 18.58 -20.37 -8.01
CA ASN A 124 19.55 -19.54 -8.74
C ASN A 124 20.21 -20.35 -9.87
N ASN A 125 19.40 -20.83 -10.82
CA ASN A 125 19.79 -21.65 -11.95
C ASN A 125 19.06 -21.21 -13.22
N LYS A 126 19.79 -20.79 -14.23
CA LYS A 126 19.26 -20.30 -15.51
C LYS A 126 18.30 -21.29 -16.18
N LYS A 127 18.65 -22.58 -16.19
CA LYS A 127 17.83 -23.60 -16.83
C LYS A 127 16.46 -23.76 -16.14
N SER A 128 16.45 -23.75 -14.81
CA SER A 128 15.19 -23.82 -14.04
C SER A 128 14.25 -22.65 -14.37
N TRP A 129 14.81 -21.43 -14.50
CA TRP A 129 14.03 -20.25 -14.91
C TRP A 129 13.47 -20.40 -16.33
N HIS A 130 14.30 -20.79 -17.31
CA HIS A 130 13.87 -20.95 -18.71
C HIS A 130 12.75 -21.99 -18.85
N GLU A 131 12.88 -23.14 -18.16
CA GLU A 131 11.86 -24.20 -18.19
C GLU A 131 10.54 -23.71 -17.58
N LEU A 132 10.58 -23.02 -16.43
CA LEU A 132 9.40 -22.53 -15.75
C LEU A 132 8.69 -21.41 -16.54
N ILE A 133 9.44 -20.52 -17.16
CA ILE A 133 8.91 -19.46 -18.03
C ILE A 133 8.16 -20.08 -19.22
N LYS A 134 8.82 -21.00 -19.94
CA LYS A 134 8.20 -21.65 -21.11
C LYS A 134 6.90 -22.35 -20.75
N GLN A 135 6.90 -23.13 -19.66
CA GLN A 135 5.69 -23.81 -19.18
C GLN A 135 4.58 -22.82 -18.81
N THR A 136 4.95 -21.65 -18.27
CA THR A 136 4.00 -20.59 -17.90
C THR A 136 3.41 -19.94 -19.17
N GLU A 137 4.22 -19.62 -20.15
CA GLU A 137 3.77 -19.03 -21.43
C GLU A 137 2.84 -19.98 -22.21
N ASP A 138 3.12 -21.29 -22.18
CA ASP A 138 2.29 -22.33 -22.80
C ASP A 138 0.85 -22.36 -22.21
N THR A 139 0.62 -21.77 -21.04
CA THR A 139 -0.75 -21.61 -20.46
C THR A 139 -1.57 -20.54 -21.12
N GLY A 140 -0.94 -19.61 -21.85
CA GLY A 140 -1.57 -18.39 -22.39
C GLY A 140 -1.65 -17.25 -21.36
N ALA A 141 -0.91 -17.29 -20.26
CA ALA A 141 -0.83 -16.19 -19.28
C ALA A 141 -0.38 -14.89 -19.96
N HIS A 142 -0.89 -13.75 -19.46
CA HIS A 142 -0.64 -12.45 -20.04
C HIS A 142 0.68 -11.81 -19.59
N GLY A 143 1.25 -12.29 -18.48
CA GLY A 143 2.53 -11.80 -17.95
C GLY A 143 3.04 -12.65 -16.80
N ILE A 144 4.26 -12.38 -16.38
CA ILE A 144 4.98 -13.06 -15.31
C ILE A 144 5.32 -12.06 -14.22
N GLU A 145 5.11 -12.42 -12.94
CA GLU A 145 5.61 -11.67 -11.80
C GLU A 145 6.74 -12.46 -11.10
N LEU A 146 7.96 -11.91 -11.08
CA LEU A 146 9.10 -12.53 -10.39
C LEU A 146 9.03 -12.23 -8.90
N ASN A 147 8.93 -13.25 -8.06
CA ASN A 147 8.82 -13.08 -6.62
C ASN A 147 10.21 -13.01 -5.96
N PHE A 148 10.76 -11.80 -5.87
CA PHE A 148 12.03 -11.50 -5.19
C PHE A 148 11.83 -11.02 -3.75
N GLY A 149 10.77 -11.44 -3.08
CA GLY A 149 10.44 -10.85 -1.80
C GLY A 149 9.95 -11.78 -0.70
N CYS A 150 9.78 -13.08 -0.94
CA CYS A 150 9.39 -14.01 0.11
C CYS A 150 10.42 -14.00 1.24
N PRO A 151 10.08 -13.55 2.48
CA PRO A 151 11.09 -13.25 3.50
C PRO A 151 11.49 -14.44 4.38
N HIS A 152 10.89 -15.62 4.21
CA HIS A 152 11.11 -16.80 5.06
C HIS A 152 11.12 -18.09 4.25
N GLY A 153 11.80 -19.11 4.76
CA GLY A 153 11.87 -20.45 4.20
C GLY A 153 12.55 -20.57 2.84
N MET A 154 12.20 -19.72 1.88
CA MET A 154 12.79 -19.67 0.54
C MET A 154 14.11 -18.89 0.53
N THR A 155 14.24 -17.87 1.38
CA THR A 155 15.46 -17.06 1.55
C THR A 155 16.62 -17.91 2.02
N GLU A 156 16.39 -18.85 2.92
CA GLU A 156 17.39 -19.80 3.41
C GLU A 156 17.92 -20.74 2.31
N ARG A 157 17.20 -20.81 1.17
CA ARG A 157 17.55 -21.58 -0.02
C ARG A 157 18.15 -20.70 -1.13
N GLY A 158 18.48 -19.43 -0.85
CA GLY A 158 18.98 -18.49 -1.83
C GLY A 158 17.95 -17.96 -2.83
N MET A 159 16.63 -18.05 -2.48
CA MET A 159 15.51 -17.60 -3.32
C MET A 159 14.74 -16.47 -2.66
N GLY A 160 13.76 -15.91 -3.33
CA GLY A 160 12.88 -14.89 -2.76
C GLY A 160 13.65 -13.65 -2.33
N ALA A 161 13.56 -13.26 -1.03
CA ALA A 161 14.22 -12.07 -0.52
C ALA A 161 15.74 -12.13 -0.62
N ALA A 162 16.38 -13.31 -0.64
CA ALA A 162 17.81 -13.42 -0.84
C ALA A 162 18.24 -12.87 -2.23
N VAL A 163 17.40 -13.07 -3.25
CA VAL A 163 17.60 -12.47 -4.58
C VAL A 163 17.29 -10.96 -4.54
N GLY A 164 16.14 -10.57 -3.97
CA GLY A 164 15.69 -9.18 -3.97
C GLY A 164 16.50 -8.22 -3.10
N GLN A 165 17.29 -8.73 -2.15
CA GLN A 165 18.19 -7.96 -1.31
C GLN A 165 19.56 -7.68 -1.96
N ASP A 166 19.89 -8.43 -3.02
CA ASP A 166 21.15 -8.30 -3.75
C ASP A 166 20.87 -7.81 -5.18
N PRO A 167 21.23 -6.55 -5.51
CA PRO A 167 20.99 -5.99 -6.84
C PRO A 167 21.70 -6.73 -7.99
N GLU A 168 22.85 -7.36 -7.74
CA GLU A 168 23.61 -8.07 -8.76
C GLU A 168 22.96 -9.42 -9.07
N ILE A 169 22.55 -10.16 -8.04
CA ILE A 169 21.82 -11.42 -8.20
C ILE A 169 20.46 -11.16 -8.85
N ALA A 170 19.74 -10.10 -8.42
CA ALA A 170 18.46 -9.73 -9.01
C ALA A 170 18.60 -9.38 -10.50
N CYS A 171 19.63 -8.61 -10.87
CA CYS A 171 19.98 -8.31 -12.26
C CYS A 171 20.18 -9.57 -13.09
N MET A 172 21.10 -10.42 -12.64
CA MET A 172 21.43 -11.67 -13.31
C MET A 172 20.22 -12.58 -13.55
N VAL A 173 19.35 -12.71 -12.54
CA VAL A 173 18.13 -13.52 -12.67
C VAL A 173 17.16 -12.89 -13.68
N VAL A 174 16.98 -11.55 -13.64
CA VAL A 174 16.12 -10.87 -14.62
C VAL A 174 16.67 -11.01 -16.03
N GLU A 175 17.99 -10.91 -16.25
CA GLU A 175 18.62 -11.15 -17.56
C GLU A 175 18.31 -12.56 -18.09
N TRP A 176 18.42 -13.59 -17.25
CA TRP A 176 18.05 -14.96 -17.63
C TRP A 176 16.58 -15.08 -18.01
N VAL A 177 15.71 -14.41 -17.24
CA VAL A 177 14.28 -14.40 -17.52
C VAL A 177 13.97 -13.70 -18.83
N MET A 178 14.56 -12.54 -19.08
CA MET A 178 14.36 -11.76 -20.31
C MET A 178 14.90 -12.42 -21.57
N GLU A 179 15.89 -13.31 -21.45
CA GLU A 179 16.36 -14.13 -22.58
C GLU A 179 15.31 -15.15 -23.04
N ALA A 180 14.44 -15.60 -22.13
CA ALA A 180 13.46 -16.67 -22.42
C ALA A 180 12.03 -16.13 -22.59
N ALA A 181 11.67 -15.05 -21.88
CA ALA A 181 10.32 -14.53 -21.84
C ALA A 181 9.92 -13.80 -23.12
N THR A 182 8.72 -14.10 -23.62
CA THR A 182 8.09 -13.42 -24.77
C THR A 182 6.88 -12.55 -24.34
N ILE A 183 6.41 -12.72 -23.10
CA ILE A 183 5.35 -11.95 -22.49
C ILE A 183 5.92 -10.98 -21.42
N PRO A 184 5.20 -9.93 -21.03
CA PRO A 184 5.66 -8.95 -20.05
C PRO A 184 6.13 -9.56 -18.73
N VAL A 185 7.27 -9.06 -18.23
CA VAL A 185 7.90 -9.46 -16.96
C VAL A 185 7.82 -8.32 -15.96
N ILE A 186 7.25 -8.60 -14.78
CA ILE A 186 7.10 -7.71 -13.65
C ILE A 186 8.03 -8.19 -12.54
N THR A 187 8.86 -7.33 -11.97
CA THR A 187 9.70 -7.72 -10.82
C THR A 187 9.08 -7.23 -9.51
N LYS A 188 8.74 -8.17 -8.62
CA LYS A 188 8.19 -7.86 -7.29
C LYS A 188 9.30 -7.69 -6.26
N LEU A 189 9.44 -6.44 -5.78
CA LEU A 189 10.52 -6.02 -4.90
C LEU A 189 10.20 -6.32 -3.43
N THR A 190 11.26 -6.61 -2.65
CA THR A 190 11.17 -6.79 -1.20
C THR A 190 11.31 -5.46 -0.47
N PRO A 191 10.52 -5.21 0.60
CA PRO A 191 10.72 -4.06 1.48
C PRO A 191 11.80 -4.30 2.56
N ASN A 192 12.34 -5.51 2.65
CA ASN A 192 13.29 -5.90 3.70
C ASN A 192 14.73 -5.49 3.33
N VAL A 193 14.87 -4.24 2.93
CA VAL A 193 16.11 -3.58 2.52
C VAL A 193 16.16 -2.15 3.07
N HIS A 194 17.35 -1.58 3.19
CA HIS A 194 17.50 -0.17 3.56
C HIS A 194 16.92 0.76 2.46
N SER A 195 17.21 0.46 1.20
CA SER A 195 16.71 1.18 0.05
C SER A 195 16.33 0.19 -1.05
N VAL A 196 15.17 0.40 -1.67
CA VAL A 196 14.66 -0.42 -2.78
C VAL A 196 15.21 0.04 -4.14
N VAL A 197 15.77 1.26 -4.21
CA VAL A 197 16.23 1.89 -5.46
C VAL A 197 17.37 1.12 -6.14
N PRO A 198 18.42 0.65 -5.45
CA PRO A 198 19.50 -0.08 -6.11
C PRO A 198 19.01 -1.33 -6.85
N THR A 199 18.19 -2.16 -6.18
CA THR A 199 17.60 -3.34 -6.82
C THR A 199 16.60 -2.95 -7.91
N GLY A 200 15.76 -1.94 -7.70
CA GLY A 200 14.84 -1.42 -8.70
C GLY A 200 15.55 -0.97 -9.98
N ARG A 201 16.60 -0.16 -9.85
CA ARG A 201 17.43 0.29 -10.98
C ARG A 201 18.10 -0.88 -11.71
N SER A 202 18.59 -1.85 -10.96
CA SER A 202 19.29 -3.02 -11.50
C SER A 202 18.36 -3.87 -12.36
N VAL A 203 17.19 -4.22 -11.87
CA VAL A 203 16.21 -5.05 -12.59
C VAL A 203 15.59 -4.34 -13.79
N VAL A 204 15.38 -3.01 -13.71
CA VAL A 204 14.89 -2.23 -14.86
C VAL A 204 15.95 -2.18 -15.96
N LYS A 205 17.24 -2.01 -15.62
CA LYS A 205 18.35 -2.05 -16.58
C LYS A 205 18.51 -3.45 -17.21
N ALA A 206 18.20 -4.51 -16.45
CA ALA A 206 18.21 -5.90 -16.96
C ALA A 206 17.01 -6.20 -17.89
N GLY A 207 16.05 -5.28 -18.03
CA GLY A 207 14.95 -5.39 -18.98
C GLY A 207 13.57 -5.67 -18.35
N SER A 208 13.43 -5.69 -17.03
CA SER A 208 12.11 -5.82 -16.39
C SER A 208 11.15 -4.77 -16.92
N ASN A 209 9.97 -5.19 -17.39
CA ASN A 209 9.01 -4.31 -18.05
C ASN A 209 8.18 -3.48 -17.06
N ALA A 210 8.05 -3.93 -15.80
CA ALA A 210 7.37 -3.24 -14.73
C ALA A 210 7.92 -3.65 -13.36
N LEU A 211 7.56 -2.87 -12.34
CA LEU A 211 7.85 -3.19 -10.94
C LEU A 211 6.55 -3.41 -10.19
N SER A 212 6.54 -4.33 -9.22
CA SER A 212 5.48 -4.43 -8.22
C SER A 212 6.08 -4.35 -6.81
N LEU A 213 5.45 -3.60 -5.94
CA LEU A 213 5.90 -3.45 -4.56
C LEU A 213 4.74 -2.98 -3.65
N ILE A 214 4.78 -3.43 -2.41
CA ILE A 214 5.83 -4.17 -1.70
C ILE A 214 5.45 -5.63 -1.51
N ASN A 215 6.43 -6.52 -1.36
CA ASN A 215 6.23 -7.81 -0.72
C ASN A 215 6.04 -7.62 0.79
N THR A 216 5.86 -8.70 1.55
CA THR A 216 5.62 -8.63 3.00
C THR A 216 6.87 -8.21 3.79
N ILE A 217 6.64 -7.52 4.92
CA ILE A 217 7.69 -7.05 5.83
C ILE A 217 7.99 -8.15 6.84
N GLN A 218 9.27 -8.48 7.04
CA GLN A 218 9.66 -9.47 8.03
C GLN A 218 9.31 -9.01 9.44
N SER A 219 8.64 -9.86 10.23
CA SER A 219 8.12 -9.47 11.55
C SER A 219 7.86 -10.64 12.50
N VAL A 220 7.61 -10.27 13.77
CA VAL A 220 7.00 -11.09 14.82
C VAL A 220 5.79 -10.31 15.35
N THR A 221 4.61 -10.94 15.40
CA THR A 221 3.36 -10.27 15.84
C THR A 221 3.14 -10.25 17.35
N GLY A 222 3.89 -11.02 18.07
CA GLY A 222 3.82 -11.09 19.54
C GLY A 222 4.32 -12.42 20.09
N VAL A 223 4.38 -12.50 21.40
CA VAL A 223 4.75 -13.71 22.15
C VAL A 223 3.56 -14.10 23.02
N ASP A 224 3.19 -15.35 23.00
CA ASP A 224 2.24 -15.91 23.95
C ASP A 224 2.87 -15.94 25.34
N LEU A 225 2.28 -15.25 26.31
CA LEU A 225 2.90 -15.07 27.64
C LEU A 225 2.78 -16.30 28.53
N ASP A 226 1.92 -17.25 28.19
CA ASP A 226 1.77 -18.49 28.94
C ASP A 226 2.77 -19.55 28.46
N THR A 227 2.92 -19.68 27.13
CA THR A 227 3.84 -20.64 26.51
C THR A 227 5.24 -20.11 26.26
N LEU A 228 5.42 -18.80 26.31
CA LEU A 228 6.66 -18.06 25.99
C LEU A 228 7.16 -18.29 24.55
N VAL A 229 6.25 -18.63 23.63
CA VAL A 229 6.57 -18.89 22.22
C VAL A 229 6.01 -17.78 21.33
N PRO A 230 6.80 -17.26 20.35
CA PRO A 230 6.30 -16.26 19.39
C PRO A 230 5.21 -16.82 18.46
N ASN A 231 4.35 -15.94 17.97
CA ASN A 231 3.32 -16.24 16.96
C ASN A 231 3.81 -15.93 15.52
N PRO A 232 3.40 -16.75 14.53
CA PRO A 232 2.59 -17.96 14.63
C PRO A 232 3.36 -19.14 15.23
N TYR A 233 2.65 -19.97 15.99
CA TYR A 233 3.20 -21.10 16.73
C TYR A 233 3.11 -22.41 15.92
N VAL A 234 4.22 -23.12 15.79
CA VAL A 234 4.32 -24.44 15.15
C VAL A 234 5.10 -25.40 16.06
N ALA A 235 4.41 -26.29 16.75
CA ALA A 235 5.02 -27.34 17.62
C ALA A 235 6.12 -26.80 18.56
N GLY A 236 5.84 -25.72 19.29
CA GLY A 236 6.77 -25.13 20.27
C GLY A 236 7.84 -24.18 19.68
N LYS A 237 7.77 -23.89 18.38
CA LYS A 237 8.73 -23.02 17.68
C LYS A 237 8.01 -22.01 16.80
N SER A 238 8.72 -20.98 16.36
CA SER A 238 8.27 -19.99 15.40
C SER A 238 9.41 -19.61 14.45
N VAL A 239 9.07 -18.87 13.39
CA VAL A 239 10.02 -18.20 12.48
C VAL A 239 9.53 -16.78 12.21
N PHE A 240 10.43 -15.92 11.76
CA PHE A 240 10.03 -14.60 11.27
C PHE A 240 9.10 -14.76 10.07
N GLY A 241 7.94 -14.12 10.13
CA GLY A 241 6.93 -14.18 9.08
C GLY A 241 6.83 -12.91 8.27
N GLY A 242 6.04 -12.96 7.20
CA GLY A 242 5.75 -11.81 6.36
C GLY A 242 4.54 -11.03 6.87
N TYR A 243 4.73 -9.78 7.30
CA TYR A 243 3.70 -8.87 7.81
C TYR A 243 3.04 -8.09 6.68
N CYS A 244 1.74 -8.00 6.71
CA CYS A 244 0.90 -7.31 5.73
C CYS A 244 -0.40 -6.80 6.37
N GLY A 245 -1.37 -6.37 5.58
CA GLY A 245 -2.61 -5.76 6.05
C GLY A 245 -2.54 -4.24 6.16
N PRO A 246 -3.58 -3.56 6.67
CA PRO A 246 -3.66 -2.10 6.71
C PRO A 246 -2.46 -1.41 7.35
N ALA A 247 -1.86 -2.03 8.37
CA ALA A 247 -0.73 -1.47 9.12
C ALA A 247 0.53 -1.22 8.27
N VAL A 248 0.70 -1.92 7.13
CA VAL A 248 1.89 -1.72 6.28
C VAL A 248 1.71 -0.64 5.21
N LYS A 249 0.49 -0.09 5.03
CA LYS A 249 0.20 0.89 3.96
C LYS A 249 1.15 2.09 3.97
N PRO A 250 1.45 2.77 5.09
CA PRO A 250 2.36 3.91 5.09
C PRO A 250 3.77 3.57 4.58
N ILE A 251 4.25 2.38 4.92
CA ILE A 251 5.56 1.89 4.48
C ILE A 251 5.53 1.57 2.98
N ALA A 252 4.45 0.95 2.50
CA ALA A 252 4.25 0.64 1.09
C ALA A 252 4.20 1.91 0.24
N LEU A 253 3.46 2.93 0.67
CA LEU A 253 3.39 4.24 -0.01
C LEU A 253 4.76 4.91 -0.10
N LYS A 254 5.56 4.87 0.98
CA LYS A 254 6.94 5.39 0.96
C LYS A 254 7.81 4.69 -0.07
N PHE A 255 7.82 3.37 -0.09
CA PHE A 255 8.63 2.61 -1.05
C PHE A 255 8.19 2.85 -2.50
N LEU A 256 6.87 2.84 -2.74
CA LEU A 256 6.29 3.12 -4.05
C LEU A 256 6.71 4.51 -4.56
N THR A 257 6.55 5.54 -3.74
CA THR A 257 6.91 6.92 -4.12
C THR A 257 8.40 7.04 -4.40
N THR A 258 9.24 6.38 -3.61
CA THR A 258 10.70 6.37 -3.84
C THR A 258 11.05 5.81 -5.23
N ILE A 259 10.38 4.74 -5.67
CA ILE A 259 10.53 4.16 -7.02
C ILE A 259 9.95 5.12 -8.09
N ALA A 260 8.81 5.75 -7.83
CA ALA A 260 8.16 6.67 -8.77
C ALA A 260 8.94 7.98 -8.96
N GLN A 261 9.73 8.42 -7.99
CA GLN A 261 10.60 9.61 -8.08
C GLN A 261 11.95 9.33 -8.73
N ASP A 262 12.41 8.08 -8.74
CA ASP A 262 13.73 7.74 -9.24
C ASP A 262 13.79 7.77 -10.78
N GLU A 263 14.79 8.44 -11.35
CA GLU A 263 14.94 8.73 -12.79
C GLU A 263 15.09 7.50 -13.69
N VAL A 264 15.46 6.34 -13.13
CA VAL A 264 15.58 5.08 -13.88
C VAL A 264 14.30 4.26 -13.74
N THR A 265 13.81 4.10 -12.52
CA THR A 265 12.68 3.21 -12.23
C THR A 265 11.33 3.82 -12.59
N ASN A 266 11.21 5.16 -12.68
CA ASN A 266 9.98 5.84 -13.11
C ASN A 266 9.63 5.65 -14.61
N LYS A 267 10.52 5.02 -15.37
CA LYS A 267 10.31 4.73 -16.80
C LYS A 267 9.47 3.50 -17.06
N VAL A 268 9.22 2.70 -16.04
CA VAL A 268 8.38 1.51 -16.12
C VAL A 268 7.16 1.65 -15.21
N PRO A 269 6.00 1.09 -15.58
CA PRO A 269 4.80 1.17 -14.74
C PRO A 269 4.98 0.40 -13.43
N ILE A 270 4.24 0.84 -12.40
CA ILE A 270 4.32 0.27 -11.06
C ILE A 270 2.97 -0.32 -10.68
N SER A 271 2.96 -1.55 -10.17
CA SER A 271 1.81 -2.17 -9.50
C SER A 271 1.94 -2.01 -7.99
N GLY A 272 1.02 -1.29 -7.36
CA GLY A 272 1.07 -0.95 -5.94
C GLY A 272 0.47 -2.05 -5.06
N ILE A 273 1.19 -2.47 -4.01
CA ILE A 273 0.78 -3.54 -3.10
C ILE A 273 1.10 -3.15 -1.67
N GLY A 274 0.19 -3.42 -0.74
CA GLY A 274 0.45 -3.29 0.70
C GLY A 274 -0.59 -2.48 1.46
N GLY A 275 -1.56 -3.18 2.06
CA GLY A 275 -2.55 -2.58 2.94
C GLY A 275 -3.75 -1.95 2.25
N VAL A 276 -3.91 -2.10 0.94
CA VAL A 276 -5.10 -1.64 0.22
C VAL A 276 -6.32 -2.40 0.71
N SER A 277 -7.28 -1.69 1.29
CA SER A 277 -8.51 -2.23 1.89
C SER A 277 -9.75 -1.47 1.47
N THR A 278 -9.60 -0.23 1.03
CA THR A 278 -10.65 0.68 0.57
C THR A 278 -10.27 1.31 -0.77
N TRP A 279 -11.25 1.88 -1.46
CA TRP A 279 -10.99 2.67 -2.67
C TRP A 279 -10.08 3.87 -2.41
N LYS A 280 -10.14 4.47 -1.21
CA LYS A 280 -9.26 5.59 -0.80
C LYS A 280 -7.80 5.15 -0.79
N ASP A 281 -7.51 3.99 -0.21
CA ASP A 281 -6.15 3.44 -0.22
C ASP A 281 -5.63 3.28 -1.65
N ALA A 282 -6.45 2.73 -2.55
CA ALA A 282 -6.06 2.55 -3.94
C ALA A 282 -5.78 3.90 -4.65
N VAL A 283 -6.62 4.90 -4.42
CA VAL A 283 -6.40 6.27 -4.94
C VAL A 283 -5.08 6.85 -4.44
N GLU A 284 -4.74 6.68 -3.16
CA GLU A 284 -3.46 7.13 -2.60
C GLU A 284 -2.27 6.47 -3.32
N PHE A 285 -2.33 5.14 -3.54
CA PHE A 285 -1.30 4.44 -4.33
C PHE A 285 -1.18 4.98 -5.75
N MET A 286 -2.31 5.24 -6.44
CA MET A 286 -2.28 5.78 -7.81
C MET A 286 -1.79 7.22 -7.85
N LEU A 287 -2.19 8.08 -6.93
CA LEU A 287 -1.68 9.45 -6.81
C LEU A 287 -0.15 9.47 -6.60
N LEU A 288 0.40 8.45 -5.97
CA LEU A 288 1.84 8.27 -5.73
C LEU A 288 2.55 7.44 -6.82
N GLY A 289 1.89 7.16 -7.94
CA GLY A 289 2.52 6.64 -9.15
C GLY A 289 2.19 5.18 -9.51
N ALA A 290 1.33 4.49 -8.75
CA ALA A 290 0.88 3.16 -9.14
C ALA A 290 -0.07 3.22 -10.34
N SER A 291 0.16 2.39 -11.36
CA SER A 291 -0.72 2.26 -12.52
C SER A 291 -1.92 1.34 -12.27
N ASN A 292 -1.76 0.40 -11.33
CA ASN A 292 -2.81 -0.45 -10.78
C ASN A 292 -2.46 -0.85 -9.35
N VAL A 293 -3.37 -1.53 -8.66
CA VAL A 293 -3.14 -2.01 -7.30
C VAL A 293 -3.44 -3.50 -7.16
N GLN A 294 -2.67 -4.17 -6.30
CA GLN A 294 -2.91 -5.56 -5.96
C GLN A 294 -3.38 -5.69 -4.50
N VAL A 295 -4.42 -6.47 -4.28
CA VAL A 295 -5.09 -6.67 -2.99
C VAL A 295 -4.96 -8.12 -2.54
N CYS A 296 -4.66 -8.34 -1.26
CA CYS A 296 -4.62 -9.67 -0.64
C CYS A 296 -5.41 -9.72 0.67
N THR A 297 -4.86 -9.18 1.76
CA THR A 297 -5.37 -9.35 3.13
C THR A 297 -6.81 -8.87 3.30
N ALA A 298 -7.20 -7.80 2.60
CA ALA A 298 -8.58 -7.30 2.64
C ALA A 298 -9.57 -8.35 2.12
N VAL A 299 -9.23 -9.06 1.05
CA VAL A 299 -10.05 -10.16 0.52
C VAL A 299 -10.11 -11.35 1.49
N MET A 300 -9.00 -11.67 2.16
CA MET A 300 -8.99 -12.73 3.17
C MET A 300 -9.91 -12.40 4.35
N LYS A 301 -10.08 -11.11 4.66
CA LYS A 301 -10.92 -10.62 5.76
C LYS A 301 -12.38 -10.44 5.34
N TYR A 302 -12.63 -9.82 4.19
CA TYR A 302 -13.96 -9.33 3.78
C TYR A 302 -14.58 -10.13 2.62
N GLY A 303 -13.79 -10.98 1.94
CA GLY A 303 -14.22 -11.74 0.78
C GLY A 303 -14.11 -10.97 -0.54
N PHE A 304 -14.41 -11.66 -1.66
CA PHE A 304 -14.22 -11.11 -3.00
C PHE A 304 -15.16 -9.95 -3.34
N ARG A 305 -16.32 -9.84 -2.69
CA ARG A 305 -17.33 -8.81 -2.99
C ARG A 305 -16.94 -7.41 -2.60
N ILE A 306 -15.85 -7.19 -1.85
CA ILE A 306 -15.34 -5.84 -1.61
C ILE A 306 -14.99 -5.09 -2.90
N ILE A 307 -14.86 -5.80 -4.02
CA ILE A 307 -14.61 -5.18 -5.33
C ILE A 307 -15.72 -4.22 -5.74
N ASP A 308 -16.97 -4.48 -5.33
CA ASP A 308 -18.10 -3.60 -5.61
C ASP A 308 -17.86 -2.22 -4.98
N ASP A 309 -17.53 -2.20 -3.68
CA ASP A 309 -17.23 -0.96 -2.93
C ASP A 309 -15.97 -0.25 -3.48
N LEU A 310 -14.96 -1.01 -3.88
CA LEU A 310 -13.72 -0.47 -4.44
C LEU A 310 -13.97 0.25 -5.77
N CYS A 311 -14.73 -0.38 -6.68
CA CYS A 311 -15.03 0.20 -7.99
C CYS A 311 -16.01 1.37 -7.88
N GLU A 312 -17.08 1.23 -7.09
CA GLU A 312 -18.06 2.30 -6.89
C GLU A 312 -17.42 3.54 -6.24
N GLY A 313 -16.63 3.35 -5.18
CA GLY A 313 -15.97 4.45 -4.50
C GLY A 313 -14.96 5.18 -5.37
N LEU A 314 -14.19 4.45 -6.19
CA LEU A 314 -13.26 5.05 -7.16
C LEU A 314 -14.00 5.86 -8.22
N ASN A 315 -15.06 5.30 -8.82
CA ASN A 315 -15.88 5.99 -9.82
C ASN A 315 -16.47 7.29 -9.25
N ASN A 316 -17.10 7.21 -8.09
CA ASN A 316 -17.72 8.37 -7.44
C ASN A 316 -16.69 9.47 -7.14
N TRP A 317 -15.49 9.11 -6.67
CA TRP A 317 -14.41 10.05 -6.43
C TRP A 317 -13.88 10.68 -7.72
N MET A 318 -13.71 9.90 -8.78
CA MET A 318 -13.26 10.40 -10.08
C MET A 318 -14.28 11.37 -10.68
N ASP A 319 -15.57 11.06 -10.61
CA ASP A 319 -16.66 11.94 -11.07
C ASP A 319 -16.69 13.25 -10.26
N GLU A 320 -16.54 13.19 -8.92
CA GLU A 320 -16.45 14.38 -8.05
C GLU A 320 -15.27 15.29 -8.43
N LYS A 321 -14.10 14.69 -8.75
CA LYS A 321 -12.90 15.42 -9.15
C LYS A 321 -12.88 15.81 -10.63
N GLY A 322 -13.83 15.32 -11.44
CA GLY A 322 -13.90 15.57 -12.88
C GLY A 322 -12.88 14.78 -13.71
N PHE A 323 -12.27 13.74 -13.14
CA PHE A 323 -11.36 12.85 -13.86
C PHE A 323 -12.13 11.91 -14.78
N LYS A 324 -11.62 11.68 -15.99
CA LYS A 324 -12.24 10.83 -17.01
C LYS A 324 -11.64 9.42 -17.05
N THR A 325 -10.36 9.33 -16.80
CA THR A 325 -9.57 8.10 -16.84
C THR A 325 -8.61 8.03 -15.66
N LEU A 326 -8.07 6.86 -15.36
CA LEU A 326 -7.04 6.70 -14.32
C LEU A 326 -5.80 7.56 -14.59
N ASN A 327 -5.42 7.72 -15.85
CA ASN A 327 -4.24 8.51 -16.24
C ASN A 327 -4.36 10.00 -15.88
N ASP A 328 -5.57 10.49 -15.64
CA ASP A 328 -5.78 11.89 -15.27
C ASP A 328 -5.24 12.23 -13.90
N PHE A 329 -5.02 11.23 -13.02
CA PHE A 329 -4.54 11.48 -11.66
C PHE A 329 -3.36 10.61 -11.22
N ILE A 330 -2.98 9.56 -11.95
CA ILE A 330 -1.81 8.75 -11.61
C ILE A 330 -0.57 9.64 -11.51
N GLY A 331 0.16 9.54 -10.38
CA GLY A 331 1.42 10.25 -10.13
C GLY A 331 1.30 11.72 -9.77
N LYS A 332 0.08 12.31 -9.68
CA LYS A 332 -0.09 13.75 -9.39
C LYS A 332 0.53 14.20 -8.06
N SER A 333 0.61 13.31 -7.07
CA SER A 333 1.19 13.64 -5.76
C SER A 333 2.69 13.34 -5.67
N VAL A 334 3.30 12.70 -6.67
CA VAL A 334 4.74 12.37 -6.64
C VAL A 334 5.62 13.63 -6.51
N PRO A 335 5.38 14.73 -7.25
CA PRO A 335 6.20 15.93 -7.14
C PRO A 335 6.01 16.71 -5.83
N THR A 336 4.96 16.43 -5.05
CA THR A 336 4.70 17.11 -3.77
C THR A 336 5.45 16.52 -2.59
N ILE A 337 6.11 15.37 -2.79
CA ILE A 337 7.04 14.81 -1.80
C ILE A 337 8.44 15.28 -2.20
N THR A 338 9.03 16.11 -1.36
CA THR A 338 10.30 16.80 -1.62
C THR A 338 11.31 16.57 -0.48
N HIS A 339 12.48 17.19 -0.59
CA HIS A 339 13.48 17.18 0.48
C HIS A 339 13.11 18.18 1.57
N TRP A 340 13.61 17.95 2.78
CA TRP A 340 13.34 18.81 3.93
C TRP A 340 13.70 20.28 3.67
N GLU A 341 14.78 20.51 2.95
CA GLU A 341 15.31 21.84 2.63
C GLU A 341 14.38 22.65 1.71
N ASP A 342 13.50 21.98 0.97
CA ASP A 342 12.53 22.61 0.06
C ASP A 342 11.19 22.95 0.75
N LEU A 343 11.02 22.56 2.02
CA LEU A 343 9.82 22.89 2.79
C LEU A 343 9.84 24.35 3.21
N ASP A 344 8.69 25.03 3.11
CA ASP A 344 8.54 26.40 3.59
C ASP A 344 8.50 26.42 5.13
N ILE A 345 9.62 26.76 5.75
CA ILE A 345 9.76 26.86 7.21
C ILE A 345 8.99 28.06 7.80
N ASN A 346 8.56 29.00 6.97
CA ASN A 346 7.74 30.16 7.38
C ASN A 346 6.25 29.86 7.34
N TYR A 347 5.87 28.68 6.84
CA TYR A 347 4.49 28.20 6.87
C TYR A 347 4.08 27.87 8.30
N HIS A 348 3.14 28.63 8.85
CA HIS A 348 2.72 28.50 10.24
C HIS A 348 1.22 28.30 10.34
N HIS A 349 0.82 27.32 11.15
CA HIS A 349 -0.58 27.04 11.45
C HIS A 349 -0.82 27.09 12.97
N ILE A 350 -2.01 27.53 13.36
CA ILE A 350 -2.48 27.53 14.75
C ILE A 350 -3.70 26.65 14.86
N ALA A 351 -3.77 25.85 15.91
CA ALA A 351 -4.95 25.03 16.19
C ALA A 351 -6.11 25.92 16.68
N LYS A 352 -7.33 25.62 16.21
CA LYS A 352 -8.57 26.26 16.67
C LYS A 352 -9.56 25.22 17.14
N ILE A 353 -10.00 25.34 18.38
CA ILE A 353 -11.00 24.46 18.99
C ILE A 353 -12.39 25.07 18.80
N HIS A 354 -13.25 24.40 18.05
CA HIS A 354 -14.64 24.80 17.85
C HIS A 354 -15.48 24.35 19.04
N GLN A 355 -15.78 25.31 19.94
CA GLN A 355 -16.48 25.04 21.20
C GLN A 355 -17.89 24.47 21.01
N ASP A 356 -18.56 24.81 19.92
CA ASP A 356 -19.87 24.28 19.53
C ASP A 356 -19.88 22.78 19.19
N LYS A 357 -18.72 22.23 18.84
CA LYS A 357 -18.51 20.80 18.53
C LYS A 357 -17.82 20.05 19.65
N CYS A 358 -17.22 20.80 20.60
CA CYS A 358 -16.40 20.21 21.64
C CYS A 358 -17.25 19.42 22.65
N ILE A 359 -16.84 18.15 22.87
CA ILE A 359 -17.48 17.30 23.91
C ILE A 359 -16.76 17.37 25.24
N HIS A 360 -15.84 18.29 25.42
CA HIS A 360 -15.12 18.59 26.67
C HIS A 360 -14.34 17.40 27.26
N CYS A 361 -13.84 16.46 26.42
CA CYS A 361 -13.14 15.25 26.88
C CYS A 361 -11.72 15.49 27.39
N GLY A 362 -11.10 16.63 27.07
CA GLY A 362 -9.76 17.02 27.54
C GLY A 362 -8.59 16.36 26.82
N LEU A 363 -8.77 15.46 25.86
CA LEU A 363 -7.69 14.75 25.19
C LEU A 363 -6.72 15.69 24.48
N CYS A 364 -7.19 16.77 23.88
CA CYS A 364 -6.35 17.77 23.23
C CYS A 364 -5.46 18.53 24.22
N TYR A 365 -5.99 18.85 25.42
CA TYR A 365 -5.21 19.48 26.50
C TYR A 365 -4.10 18.53 26.98
N ILE A 366 -4.45 17.28 27.34
CA ILE A 366 -3.49 16.29 27.82
C ILE A 366 -2.39 16.07 26.77
N ALA A 367 -2.75 15.91 25.49
CA ALA A 367 -1.79 15.71 24.44
C ALA A 367 -0.84 16.91 24.25
N CYS A 368 -1.34 18.14 24.41
CA CYS A 368 -0.51 19.34 24.31
C CYS A 368 0.34 19.56 25.55
N GLU A 369 -0.22 19.33 26.73
CA GLU A 369 0.46 19.51 28.02
C GLU A 369 1.65 18.56 28.16
N ASP A 370 1.43 17.28 27.86
CA ASP A 370 2.45 16.24 28.01
C ASP A 370 3.44 16.17 26.82
N ALA A 371 3.18 16.87 25.71
CA ALA A 371 4.06 16.89 24.52
C ALA A 371 5.00 18.11 24.47
N SER A 372 5.21 18.80 25.57
CA SER A 372 6.18 19.92 25.71
C SER A 372 5.81 21.23 25.00
N HIS A 373 4.56 21.46 24.65
CA HIS A 373 4.13 22.72 24.03
C HIS A 373 3.25 23.59 24.94
N GLN A 374 2.48 23.02 25.85
CA GLN A 374 1.61 23.67 26.86
C GLN A 374 0.77 24.84 26.33
N SER A 375 0.45 24.80 25.03
CA SER A 375 -0.25 25.88 24.31
C SER A 375 -1.78 25.82 24.42
N ILE A 376 -2.33 24.88 25.19
CA ILE A 376 -3.78 24.79 25.44
C ILE A 376 -4.03 25.05 26.90
N SER A 377 -4.76 26.14 27.22
CA SER A 377 -5.21 26.43 28.58
C SER A 377 -6.45 25.63 28.97
N LEU A 378 -6.52 25.25 30.24
CA LEU A 378 -7.66 24.63 30.87
C LEU A 378 -8.33 25.58 31.85
N GLU A 379 -9.58 25.91 31.59
CA GLU A 379 -10.44 26.65 32.55
C GLU A 379 -11.44 25.67 33.17
N TYR A 380 -11.41 25.59 34.50
CA TYR A 380 -12.37 24.78 35.26
C TYR A 380 -13.72 25.48 35.31
N GLY A 381 -14.75 24.81 34.80
CA GLY A 381 -16.09 25.34 34.71
C GLY A 381 -17.19 24.33 34.98
N LYS A 382 -18.43 24.82 35.20
CA LYS A 382 -19.64 23.99 35.29
C LYS A 382 -20.57 24.37 34.13
N PRO A 383 -21.20 23.42 33.44
CA PRO A 383 -21.12 21.97 33.67
C PRO A 383 -19.84 21.30 33.16
N TYR A 384 -19.02 21.99 32.34
CA TYR A 384 -17.82 21.39 31.71
C TYR A 384 -16.64 22.34 31.77
N ASN A 385 -15.43 21.77 31.67
CA ASN A 385 -14.20 22.53 31.51
C ASN A 385 -14.09 23.08 30.09
N THR A 386 -13.43 24.23 29.94
CA THR A 386 -13.15 24.85 28.62
C THR A 386 -11.68 24.74 28.28
N TYR A 387 -11.39 24.48 27.01
CA TYR A 387 -10.05 24.36 26.50
C TYR A 387 -9.82 25.40 25.40
N THR A 388 -8.81 26.25 25.56
CA THR A 388 -8.51 27.36 24.65
C THR A 388 -7.07 27.31 24.20
N VAL A 389 -6.83 27.47 22.91
CA VAL A 389 -5.46 27.54 22.35
C VAL A 389 -4.90 28.93 22.64
N LYS A 390 -3.67 28.98 23.07
CA LYS A 390 -2.86 30.18 23.21
C LYS A 390 -2.09 30.34 21.90
N ASP A 391 -2.52 31.28 21.08
CA ASP A 391 -2.03 31.43 19.70
C ASP A 391 -0.52 31.68 19.64
N GLU A 392 0.02 32.45 20.58
CA GLU A 392 1.44 32.83 20.65
C GLU A 392 2.36 31.66 21.05
N GLU A 393 1.80 30.67 21.74
CA GLU A 393 2.54 29.48 22.21
C GLU A 393 2.35 28.27 21.27
N CYS A 394 1.37 28.31 20.37
CA CYS A 394 1.02 27.20 19.52
C CYS A 394 2.02 27.06 18.37
N VAL A 395 2.74 25.94 18.34
CA VAL A 395 3.73 25.60 17.29
C VAL A 395 3.12 24.92 16.04
N GLY A 396 1.79 24.74 16.01
CA GLY A 396 1.11 24.13 14.88
C GLY A 396 1.38 22.63 14.64
N CYS A 397 1.80 21.90 15.67
CA CYS A 397 2.20 20.48 15.55
C CYS A 397 1.07 19.51 15.16
N ASN A 398 -0.20 19.94 15.18
CA ASN A 398 -1.38 19.16 14.79
C ASN A 398 -1.77 18.01 15.76
N LEU A 399 -1.03 17.74 16.84
CA LEU A 399 -1.29 16.61 17.73
C LEU A 399 -2.68 16.67 18.37
N CYS A 400 -3.12 17.85 18.80
CA CYS A 400 -4.45 18.05 19.41
C CYS A 400 -5.59 17.65 18.46
N LYS A 401 -5.46 17.92 17.16
CA LYS A 401 -6.43 17.49 16.14
C LYS A 401 -6.44 15.98 15.93
N LEU A 402 -5.24 15.35 15.94
CA LEU A 402 -5.10 13.90 15.74
C LEU A 402 -5.73 13.08 16.88
N VAL A 403 -5.67 13.56 18.12
CA VAL A 403 -6.26 12.87 19.28
C VAL A 403 -7.74 13.21 19.51
N CYS A 404 -8.28 14.23 18.82
CA CYS A 404 -9.67 14.63 18.99
C CYS A 404 -10.62 13.57 18.40
N PRO A 405 -11.56 13.01 19.21
CA PRO A 405 -12.48 11.99 18.72
C PRO A 405 -13.64 12.56 17.90
N VAL A 406 -13.73 13.89 17.79
CA VAL A 406 -14.84 14.58 17.09
C VAL A 406 -14.30 15.20 15.80
N ASP A 407 -14.84 14.75 14.68
CA ASP A 407 -14.46 15.26 13.35
C ASP A 407 -14.68 16.77 13.23
N ASN A 408 -13.66 17.45 12.72
CA ASN A 408 -13.67 18.90 12.52
C ASN A 408 -13.99 19.75 13.78
N CYS A 409 -13.81 19.19 14.98
CA CYS A 409 -13.85 19.95 16.22
C CYS A 409 -12.58 20.80 16.39
N ILE A 410 -11.45 20.31 15.89
CA ILE A 410 -10.20 21.09 15.87
C ILE A 410 -9.75 21.24 14.41
N THR A 411 -9.58 22.49 13.99
CA THR A 411 -9.02 22.85 12.68
C THR A 411 -7.65 23.48 12.86
N MET A 412 -6.83 23.40 11.82
CA MET A 412 -5.55 24.11 11.74
C MET A 412 -5.76 25.29 10.80
N GLU A 413 -5.61 26.51 11.32
CA GLU A 413 -5.76 27.75 10.54
C GLU A 413 -4.40 28.33 10.19
N GLU A 414 -4.20 28.72 8.92
CA GLU A 414 -2.97 29.33 8.45
C GLU A 414 -2.78 30.69 9.13
N HIS A 415 -1.61 30.91 9.72
CA HIS A 415 -1.21 32.16 10.33
C HIS A 415 -0.15 32.83 9.45
N ARG A 416 -0.48 33.99 8.89
CA ARG A 416 0.35 34.67 7.87
C ARG A 416 1.62 35.30 8.41
N VAL A 417 1.76 35.44 9.73
CA VAL A 417 2.93 36.00 10.38
C VAL A 417 3.62 34.88 11.13
N ALA A 418 4.51 34.17 10.47
CA ALA A 418 5.39 33.24 11.16
C ALA A 418 6.33 34.05 12.07
N PRO A 419 6.64 33.56 13.28
CA PRO A 419 7.72 34.12 14.08
C PRO A 419 9.02 34.07 13.28
N GLU A 420 9.82 35.13 13.32
CA GLU A 420 11.10 35.17 12.63
C GLU A 420 11.98 34.00 13.13
N TYR A 421 12.36 33.10 12.24
CA TYR A 421 13.28 32.03 12.59
C TYR A 421 14.68 32.62 12.79
N LEU A 422 15.18 32.54 14.01
CA LEU A 422 16.54 32.91 14.35
C LEU A 422 17.30 31.63 14.75
N ASN A 423 18.40 31.35 14.06
CA ASN A 423 19.32 30.34 14.57
C ASN A 423 20.01 30.85 15.85
N TRP A 424 20.58 29.94 16.63
CA TRP A 424 21.16 30.27 17.92
C TRP A 424 22.24 31.39 17.84
N ILE A 425 23.02 31.43 16.78
CA ILE A 425 24.09 32.43 16.58
C ILE A 425 23.47 33.83 16.33
N GLU A 426 22.41 33.92 15.56
CA GLU A 426 21.68 35.15 15.29
C GLU A 426 20.96 35.65 16.55
N PHE A 427 20.35 34.73 17.29
CA PHE A 427 19.69 35.01 18.56
C PHE A 427 20.69 35.64 19.57
N GLN A 428 21.86 35.03 19.72
CA GLN A 428 22.90 35.56 20.60
C GLN A 428 23.43 36.92 20.14
N LYS A 429 23.64 37.11 18.83
CA LYS A 429 24.10 38.40 18.27
C LYS A 429 23.11 39.52 18.52
N ARG A 430 21.81 39.24 18.53
CA ARG A 430 20.74 40.20 18.81
C ARG A 430 20.59 40.52 20.31
N GLY A 431 21.19 39.77 21.18
CA GLY A 431 21.11 39.95 22.64
C GLY A 431 19.69 39.79 23.18
N LEU A 432 18.89 38.92 22.54
CA LEU A 432 17.52 38.66 22.95
C LEU A 432 17.50 37.90 24.28
N PRO A 433 16.55 38.23 25.18
CA PRO A 433 16.43 37.52 26.45
C PRO A 433 16.06 36.06 26.20
N LEU A 434 16.65 35.14 26.95
CA LEU A 434 16.16 33.78 27.09
C LEU A 434 14.85 33.89 27.88
N ASN A 435 13.75 33.65 27.23
CA ASN A 435 12.50 33.50 27.94
C ASN A 435 12.55 32.16 28.67
N ASP A 436 12.50 32.20 30.01
CA ASP A 436 12.28 31.03 30.84
C ASP A 436 10.85 30.53 30.58
N HIS A 437 10.70 29.56 29.68
CA HIS A 437 9.45 28.82 29.45
C HIS A 437 9.51 27.46 30.13
#